data_fb894b5918a18dd5f21be2d7a3f7bb57
#
_entry.id   fb894b5918a18dd5f21be2d7a3f7bb57
#
_cell.length_a   1.000
_cell.length_b   1.000
_cell.length_c   1.000
_cell.angle_alpha   90.00
_cell.angle_beta   90.00
_cell.angle_gamma   90.00
#
_symmetry.space_group_name_H-M   'P 1'
#
loop_
_entity.id
_entity.type
_entity.pdbx_description
1 polymer ?
#
loop_
_entity_poly.entity_id
_entity_poly.type
_entity_poly.pdbx_seq_one_letter_code
_entity_poly.pdbx_strand_id
1 'polypeptide(L)'
;MMQSIRANRPALQQILAGATDNLMGLIYSAQQTQPVVSVQTANIIETAISRIQNEFDRELDMKQLSQELGVGYSWFRHSFTAHTGLSPHQYLLEFRLVRARSLLAETEFSIKEIATQTGFEDEFYFSRLFRQKLNLTPSQWRTRSRQYK
;
A
#
# COMPACT_ATOMS: atom_id res chain seq x y z
N MET A 1 56.48 9.10 5.47
CA MET A 1 55.27 9.31 6.31
C MET A 1 54.02 9.11 5.45
N MET A 2 53.84 7.89 4.97
CA MET A 2 52.64 7.44 4.24
C MET A 2 52.48 5.92 4.40
N GLN A 3 52.08 5.49 5.55
CA GLN A 3 51.62 4.12 5.81
C GLN A 3 50.52 4.21 6.87
N SER A 4 49.36 3.81 6.54
CA SER A 4 48.31 3.30 7.43
C SER A 4 46.89 3.72 7.03
N ILE A 5 46.45 3.47 5.80
CA ILE A 5 45.01 3.41 5.49
C ILE A 5 44.74 2.20 4.58
N ARG A 6 45.10 1.02 5.05
CA ARG A 6 44.77 -0.25 4.32
C ARG A 6 44.31 -1.41 5.20
N ALA A 7 43.90 -1.16 6.41
CA ALA A 7 43.61 -2.25 7.36
C ALA A 7 42.13 -2.40 7.77
N ASN A 8 41.15 -1.82 7.09
CA ASN A 8 39.76 -1.96 7.55
C ASN A 8 38.71 -2.41 6.50
N ARG A 9 39.16 -2.92 5.37
CA ARG A 9 38.25 -3.46 4.36
C ARG A 9 37.70 -4.88 4.63
N PRO A 10 38.42 -5.84 5.27
CA PRO A 10 37.85 -7.14 5.52
C PRO A 10 36.76 -7.16 6.60
N ALA A 11 36.87 -6.30 7.61
CA ALA A 11 35.87 -6.22 8.69
C ALA A 11 34.53 -5.68 8.20
N LEU A 12 34.53 -4.67 7.34
CA LEU A 12 33.31 -4.12 6.72
C LEU A 12 32.63 -5.13 5.77
N GLN A 13 33.41 -5.89 5.01
CA GLN A 13 32.88 -6.94 4.15
C GLN A 13 32.28 -8.10 4.94
N GLN A 14 32.87 -8.48 6.08
CA GLN A 14 32.31 -9.50 6.97
C GLN A 14 31.03 -9.04 7.68
N ILE A 15 30.97 -7.78 8.09
CA ILE A 15 29.74 -7.18 8.68
C ILE A 15 28.61 -7.11 7.64
N LEU A 16 28.91 -6.74 6.41
CA LEU A 16 27.92 -6.69 5.33
C LEU A 16 27.48 -8.09 4.90
N ALA A 17 28.37 -9.09 4.86
CA ALA A 17 28.01 -10.46 4.57
C ALA A 17 27.14 -11.07 5.67
N GLY A 18 27.47 -10.85 6.94
CA GLY A 18 26.65 -11.29 8.07
C GLY A 18 25.28 -10.64 8.17
N ALA A 19 25.16 -9.37 7.74
CA ALA A 19 23.89 -8.67 7.68
C ALA A 19 22.99 -9.18 6.54
N THR A 20 23.56 -9.55 5.40
CA THR A 20 22.82 -10.16 4.28
C THR A 20 22.34 -11.56 4.60
N ASP A 21 23.14 -12.38 5.26
CA ASP A 21 22.74 -13.74 5.70
C ASP A 21 21.62 -13.68 6.75
N ASN A 22 21.67 -12.71 7.66
CA ASN A 22 20.65 -12.53 8.69
C ASN A 22 19.34 -11.98 8.11
N LEU A 23 19.41 -11.08 7.13
CA LEU A 23 18.25 -10.59 6.37
C LEU A 23 17.62 -11.70 5.51
N MET A 24 18.43 -12.52 4.84
CA MET A 24 17.95 -13.70 4.11
C MET A 24 17.29 -14.72 5.04
N GLY A 25 17.85 -14.96 6.21
CA GLY A 25 17.26 -15.85 7.23
C GLY A 25 15.93 -15.34 7.77
N LEU A 26 15.79 -14.02 7.99
CA LEU A 26 14.55 -13.39 8.41
C LEU A 26 13.48 -13.41 7.31
N ILE A 27 13.85 -13.17 6.07
CA ILE A 27 12.95 -13.28 4.90
C ILE A 27 12.51 -14.74 4.73
N TYR A 28 13.43 -15.70 4.87
CA TYR A 28 13.12 -17.11 4.72
C TYR A 28 12.24 -17.63 5.87
N SER A 29 12.47 -17.19 7.10
CA SER A 29 11.63 -17.57 8.26
C SER A 29 10.25 -16.89 8.20
N ALA A 30 10.16 -15.65 7.70
CA ALA A 30 8.89 -14.98 7.46
C ALA A 30 8.07 -15.66 6.35
N GLN A 31 8.74 -16.23 5.34
CA GLN A 31 8.08 -17.04 4.30
C GLN A 31 7.60 -18.40 4.80
N GLN A 32 8.26 -19.00 5.80
CA GLN A 32 7.83 -20.29 6.38
C GLN A 32 6.69 -20.16 7.40
N THR A 33 6.46 -18.98 7.97
CA THR A 33 5.36 -18.71 8.90
C THR A 33 4.08 -18.22 8.20
N GLN A 34 4.12 -17.98 6.89
CA GLN A 34 2.89 -17.75 6.15
C GLN A 34 2.18 -19.09 5.91
N PRO A 35 0.88 -19.23 6.24
CA PRO A 35 0.11 -20.38 5.78
C PRO A 35 0.30 -20.46 4.27
N VAL A 36 0.59 -21.66 3.78
CA VAL A 36 0.76 -21.94 2.34
C VAL A 36 -0.55 -21.51 1.66
N VAL A 37 -0.59 -20.26 1.22
CA VAL A 37 -1.69 -19.75 0.41
C VAL A 37 -1.60 -20.55 -0.87
N SER A 38 -2.59 -21.41 -1.12
CA SER A 38 -2.60 -22.19 -2.35
C SER A 38 -2.53 -21.23 -3.55
N VAL A 39 -1.93 -21.66 -4.66
CA VAL A 39 -1.87 -20.86 -5.90
C VAL A 39 -3.27 -20.35 -6.29
N GLN A 40 -4.30 -21.14 -6.03
CA GLN A 40 -5.69 -20.77 -6.28
C GLN A 40 -6.16 -19.62 -5.37
N THR A 41 -5.79 -19.61 -4.08
CA THR A 41 -6.08 -18.50 -3.16
C THR A 41 -5.37 -17.22 -3.61
N ALA A 42 -4.10 -17.31 -4.00
CA ALA A 42 -3.36 -16.16 -4.51
C ALA A 42 -4.05 -15.57 -5.75
N ASN A 43 -4.46 -16.39 -6.70
CA ASN A 43 -5.15 -15.93 -7.90
C ASN A 43 -6.48 -15.22 -7.61
N ILE A 44 -7.26 -15.71 -6.64
CA ILE A 44 -8.51 -15.05 -6.21
C ILE A 44 -8.21 -13.68 -5.62
N ILE A 45 -7.21 -13.59 -4.76
CA ILE A 45 -6.85 -12.31 -4.11
C ILE A 45 -6.27 -11.32 -5.13
N GLU A 46 -5.42 -11.74 -6.04
CA GLU A 46 -4.90 -10.89 -7.13
C GLU A 46 -6.02 -10.38 -8.04
N THR A 47 -7.00 -11.22 -8.33
CA THR A 47 -8.20 -10.79 -9.08
C THR A 47 -8.99 -9.74 -8.30
N ALA A 48 -9.17 -9.91 -6.99
CA ALA A 48 -9.83 -8.94 -6.15
C ALA A 48 -9.06 -7.60 -6.11
N ILE A 49 -7.74 -7.63 -5.98
CA ILE A 49 -6.88 -6.45 -6.01
C ILE A 49 -7.05 -5.70 -7.33
N SER A 50 -6.99 -6.41 -8.45
CA SER A 50 -7.18 -5.84 -9.78
C SER A 50 -8.56 -5.17 -9.93
N ARG A 51 -9.63 -5.80 -9.42
CA ARG A 51 -10.99 -5.24 -9.42
C ARG A 51 -11.05 -3.96 -8.57
N ILE A 52 -10.51 -3.97 -7.37
CA ILE A 52 -10.45 -2.79 -6.50
C ILE A 52 -9.69 -1.64 -7.17
N GLN A 53 -8.57 -1.93 -7.83
CA GLN A 53 -7.76 -0.92 -8.51
C GLN A 53 -8.41 -0.34 -9.77
N ASN A 54 -9.25 -1.12 -10.45
CA ASN A 54 -9.95 -0.67 -11.65
C ASN A 54 -11.27 0.05 -11.36
N GLU A 55 -11.87 -0.21 -10.22
CA GLU A 55 -13.20 0.28 -9.84
C GLU A 55 -13.17 1.14 -8.56
N PHE A 56 -11.99 1.65 -8.16
CA PHE A 56 -11.82 2.40 -6.90
C PHE A 56 -12.64 3.69 -6.82
N ASP A 57 -12.98 4.28 -7.95
CA ASP A 57 -13.74 5.53 -8.08
C ASP A 57 -15.26 5.37 -7.87
N ARG A 58 -15.73 4.14 -7.69
CA ARG A 58 -17.14 3.78 -7.51
C ARG A 58 -17.40 3.23 -6.12
N GLU A 59 -18.68 3.15 -5.78
CA GLU A 59 -19.11 2.35 -4.64
C GLU A 59 -18.79 0.87 -4.89
N LEU A 60 -17.99 0.28 -4.03
CA LEU A 60 -17.56 -1.11 -4.15
C LEU A 60 -17.94 -1.88 -2.88
N ASP A 61 -18.95 -2.75 -3.00
CA ASP A 61 -19.36 -3.65 -1.93
C ASP A 61 -18.43 -4.88 -1.88
N MET A 62 -17.63 -4.97 -0.82
CA MET A 62 -16.67 -6.06 -0.61
C MET A 62 -17.34 -7.42 -0.40
N LYS A 63 -18.59 -7.43 0.11
CA LYS A 63 -19.36 -8.66 0.25
C LYS A 63 -19.84 -9.16 -1.09
N GLN A 64 -20.33 -8.26 -1.94
CA GLN A 64 -20.71 -8.58 -3.31
C GLN A 64 -19.49 -9.07 -4.11
N LEU A 65 -18.37 -8.37 -4.00
CA LEU A 65 -17.12 -8.78 -4.65
C LEU A 65 -16.71 -10.21 -4.27
N SER A 66 -16.81 -10.58 -2.99
CA SER A 66 -16.49 -11.94 -2.54
C SER A 66 -17.41 -12.99 -3.17
N GLN A 67 -18.70 -12.67 -3.30
CA GLN A 67 -19.70 -13.56 -3.94
C GLN A 67 -19.39 -13.76 -5.43
N GLU A 68 -19.04 -12.68 -6.15
CA GLU A 68 -18.65 -12.75 -7.56
C GLU A 68 -17.38 -13.58 -7.79
N LEU A 69 -16.47 -13.57 -6.81
CA LEU A 69 -15.26 -14.41 -6.80
C LEU A 69 -15.54 -15.86 -6.35
N GLY A 70 -16.78 -16.19 -6.01
CA GLY A 70 -17.19 -17.54 -5.62
C GLY A 70 -16.71 -17.97 -4.23
N VAL A 71 -16.45 -17.02 -3.32
CA VAL A 71 -15.95 -17.30 -1.96
C VAL A 71 -16.80 -16.63 -0.88
N GLY A 72 -16.76 -17.20 0.33
CA GLY A 72 -17.42 -16.59 1.48
C GLY A 72 -16.72 -15.31 1.94
N TYR A 73 -17.49 -14.31 2.39
CA TYR A 73 -16.93 -13.00 2.78
C TYR A 73 -15.92 -13.09 3.95
N SER A 74 -16.18 -13.92 4.95
CA SER A 74 -15.24 -14.11 6.07
C SER A 74 -13.91 -14.67 5.61
N TRP A 75 -13.95 -15.69 4.75
CA TRP A 75 -12.75 -16.27 4.16
C TRP A 75 -12.00 -15.24 3.29
N PHE A 76 -12.73 -14.52 2.44
CA PHE A 76 -12.19 -13.47 1.58
C PHE A 76 -11.45 -12.41 2.41
N ARG A 77 -12.11 -11.87 3.43
CA ARG A 77 -11.52 -10.84 4.30
C ARG A 77 -10.25 -11.34 5.00
N HIS A 78 -10.26 -12.57 5.50
CA HIS A 78 -9.11 -13.16 6.20
C HIS A 78 -7.94 -13.40 5.23
N SER A 79 -8.21 -14.03 4.09
CA SER A 79 -7.19 -14.35 3.08
C SER A 79 -6.61 -13.09 2.43
N PHE A 80 -7.45 -12.10 2.14
CA PHE A 80 -7.03 -10.80 1.62
C PHE A 80 -6.10 -10.08 2.61
N THR A 81 -6.45 -10.06 3.90
CA THR A 81 -5.63 -9.44 4.95
C THR A 81 -4.31 -10.19 5.13
N ALA A 82 -4.33 -11.52 5.08
CA ALA A 82 -3.11 -12.33 5.15
C ALA A 82 -2.16 -12.06 3.98
N HIS A 83 -2.71 -11.80 2.79
CA HIS A 83 -1.94 -11.55 1.56
C HIS A 83 -1.42 -10.11 1.47
N THR A 84 -2.22 -9.12 1.84
CA THR A 84 -1.93 -7.69 1.62
C THR A 84 -1.51 -6.94 2.90
N GLY A 85 -1.78 -7.49 4.06
CA GLY A 85 -1.63 -6.81 5.35
C GLY A 85 -2.77 -5.85 5.71
N LEU A 86 -3.74 -5.65 4.83
CA LEU A 86 -4.88 -4.75 4.99
C LEU A 86 -6.19 -5.48 4.73
N SER A 87 -7.28 -5.08 5.42
CA SER A 87 -8.59 -5.55 5.02
C SER A 87 -8.96 -5.02 3.62
N PRO A 88 -9.86 -5.67 2.87
CA PRO A 88 -10.24 -5.21 1.53
C PRO A 88 -10.71 -3.76 1.48
N HIS A 89 -11.51 -3.35 2.47
CA HIS A 89 -11.99 -1.96 2.57
C HIS A 89 -10.84 -0.97 2.90
N GLN A 90 -9.93 -1.33 3.81
CA GLN A 90 -8.76 -0.51 4.11
C GLN A 90 -7.86 -0.37 2.90
N TYR A 91 -7.67 -1.44 2.13
CA TYR A 91 -6.90 -1.42 0.89
C TYR A 91 -7.51 -0.44 -0.13
N LEU A 92 -8.83 -0.49 -0.32
CA LEU A 92 -9.54 0.46 -1.19
C LEU A 92 -9.31 1.91 -0.75
N LEU A 93 -9.46 2.21 0.55
CA LEU A 93 -9.25 3.57 1.07
C LEU A 93 -7.80 4.05 0.88
N GLU A 94 -6.82 3.21 1.15
CA GLU A 94 -5.40 3.55 0.92
C GLU A 94 -5.13 3.79 -0.58
N PHE A 95 -5.68 2.97 -1.46
CA PHE A 95 -5.54 3.15 -2.90
C PHE A 95 -6.16 4.47 -3.37
N ARG A 96 -7.36 4.81 -2.91
CA ARG A 96 -8.01 6.10 -3.16
C ARG A 96 -7.14 7.29 -2.71
N LEU A 97 -6.54 7.21 -1.54
CA LEU A 97 -5.64 8.26 -1.03
C LEU A 97 -4.36 8.39 -1.86
N VAL A 98 -3.79 7.28 -2.33
CA VAL A 98 -2.65 7.31 -3.25
C VAL A 98 -3.02 8.03 -4.55
N ARG A 99 -4.17 7.73 -5.15
CA ARG A 99 -4.66 8.40 -6.35
C ARG A 99 -4.94 9.89 -6.10
N ALA A 100 -5.54 10.22 -4.96
CA ALA A 100 -5.79 11.61 -4.58
C ALA A 100 -4.49 12.43 -4.45
N ARG A 101 -3.43 11.86 -3.88
CA ARG A 101 -2.10 12.52 -3.80
C ARG A 101 -1.54 12.86 -5.16
N SER A 102 -1.63 11.95 -6.13
CA SER A 102 -1.20 12.21 -7.51
C SER A 102 -2.00 13.35 -8.14
N LEU A 103 -3.33 13.31 -8.04
CA LEU A 103 -4.19 14.38 -8.57
C LEU A 103 -3.93 15.74 -7.93
N LEU A 104 -3.69 15.78 -6.61
CA LEU A 104 -3.33 17.00 -5.90
C LEU A 104 -2.02 17.61 -6.38
N ALA A 105 -1.04 16.79 -6.74
CA ALA A 105 0.27 17.23 -7.22
C ALA A 105 0.26 17.63 -8.69
N GLU A 106 -0.57 17.00 -9.52
CA GLU A 106 -0.50 17.06 -10.98
C GLU A 106 -1.59 17.95 -11.61
N THR A 107 -2.69 18.22 -10.90
CA THR A 107 -3.86 18.92 -11.45
C THR A 107 -4.27 20.14 -10.63
N GLU A 108 -5.10 21.00 -11.26
CA GLU A 108 -5.73 22.15 -10.61
C GLU A 108 -7.14 21.84 -10.08
N PHE A 109 -7.59 20.59 -10.12
CA PHE A 109 -8.92 20.23 -9.62
C PHE A 109 -9.11 20.66 -8.17
N SER A 110 -10.30 21.11 -7.84
CA SER A 110 -10.68 21.42 -6.45
C SER A 110 -10.59 20.20 -5.56
N ILE A 111 -10.51 20.40 -4.25
CA ILE A 111 -10.52 19.30 -3.29
C ILE A 111 -11.78 18.45 -3.42
N LYS A 112 -12.93 19.10 -3.68
CA LYS A 112 -14.20 18.43 -3.91
C LYS A 112 -14.17 17.54 -5.16
N GLU A 113 -13.65 18.06 -6.28
CA GLU A 113 -13.53 17.29 -7.52
C GLU A 113 -12.61 16.08 -7.34
N ILE A 114 -11.48 16.25 -6.64
CA ILE A 114 -10.56 15.14 -6.33
C ILE A 114 -11.22 14.11 -5.42
N ALA A 115 -11.95 14.52 -4.39
CA ALA A 115 -12.71 13.61 -3.54
C ALA A 115 -13.66 12.76 -4.40
N THR A 116 -14.47 13.40 -5.24
CA THR A 116 -15.42 12.71 -6.14
C THR A 116 -14.71 11.77 -7.12
N GLN A 117 -13.65 12.22 -7.80
CA GLN A 117 -12.90 11.41 -8.77
C GLN A 117 -12.16 10.22 -8.12
N THR A 118 -11.93 10.27 -6.84
CA THR A 118 -11.30 9.18 -6.07
C THR A 118 -12.31 8.35 -5.28
N GLY A 119 -13.61 8.50 -5.56
CA GLY A 119 -14.66 7.66 -5.02
C GLY A 119 -15.10 8.03 -3.60
N PHE A 120 -14.79 9.24 -3.13
CA PHE A 120 -15.34 9.77 -1.88
C PHE A 120 -16.59 10.60 -2.16
N GLU A 121 -17.70 10.24 -1.54
CA GLU A 121 -18.96 10.99 -1.68
C GLU A 121 -18.93 12.31 -0.91
N ASP A 122 -18.20 12.36 0.21
CA ASP A 122 -18.12 13.51 1.11
C ASP A 122 -16.68 14.06 1.15
N GLU A 123 -16.54 15.33 0.72
CA GLU A 123 -15.28 16.08 0.75
C GLU A 123 -14.73 16.25 2.17
N PHE A 124 -15.60 16.42 3.17
CA PHE A 124 -15.18 16.60 4.56
C PHE A 124 -14.65 15.29 5.14
N TYR A 125 -15.31 14.18 4.84
CA TYR A 125 -14.81 12.85 5.20
C TYR A 125 -13.46 12.57 4.53
N PHE A 126 -13.34 12.84 3.23
CA PHE A 126 -12.09 12.72 2.49
C PHE A 126 -10.96 13.52 3.15
N SER A 127 -11.19 14.80 3.39
CA SER A 127 -10.18 15.70 3.98
C SER A 127 -9.74 15.27 5.37
N ARG A 128 -10.67 14.81 6.19
CA ARG A 128 -10.41 14.28 7.53
C ARG A 128 -9.59 12.99 7.49
N LEU A 129 -9.98 12.03 6.63
CA LEU A 129 -9.26 10.79 6.45
C LEU A 129 -7.85 11.03 5.90
N PHE A 130 -7.73 11.90 4.90
CA PHE A 130 -6.45 12.30 4.31
C PHE A 130 -5.51 12.87 5.38
N ARG A 131 -5.99 13.80 6.21
CA ARG A 131 -5.22 14.37 7.31
C ARG A 131 -4.85 13.32 8.37
N GLN A 132 -5.76 12.44 8.71
CA GLN A 132 -5.51 11.36 9.67
C GLN A 132 -4.39 10.42 9.21
N LYS A 133 -4.36 10.09 7.93
CA LYS A 133 -3.40 9.13 7.35
C LYS A 133 -2.05 9.75 7.02
N LEU A 134 -2.03 11.01 6.57
CA LEU A 134 -0.84 11.65 6.02
C LEU A 134 -0.32 12.82 6.88
N ASN A 135 -0.99 13.15 7.98
CA ASN A 135 -0.69 14.29 8.87
C ASN A 135 -0.67 15.66 8.15
N LEU A 136 -1.23 15.75 6.96
CA LEU A 136 -1.38 16.97 6.16
C LEU A 136 -2.79 17.02 5.58
N THR A 137 -3.37 18.21 5.50
CA THR A 137 -4.60 18.39 4.74
C THR A 137 -4.33 18.26 3.23
N PRO A 138 -5.36 17.96 2.40
CA PRO A 138 -5.19 17.92 0.96
C PRO A 138 -4.58 19.21 0.38
N SER A 139 -5.00 20.38 0.87
CA SER A 139 -4.46 21.68 0.43
C SER A 139 -2.98 21.85 0.82
N GLN A 140 -2.60 21.47 2.03
CA GLN A 140 -1.20 21.49 2.47
C GLN A 140 -0.34 20.53 1.66
N TRP A 141 -0.86 19.34 1.35
CA TRP A 141 -0.17 18.39 0.47
C TRP A 141 0.07 18.98 -0.92
N ARG A 142 -0.93 19.60 -1.53
CA ARG A 142 -0.81 20.29 -2.83
C ARG A 142 0.29 21.33 -2.81
N THR A 143 0.28 22.23 -1.85
CA THR A 143 1.30 23.28 -1.73
C THR A 143 2.69 22.69 -1.59
N ARG A 144 2.86 21.71 -0.70
CA ARG A 144 4.15 21.06 -0.48
C ARG A 144 4.67 20.33 -1.72
N SER A 145 3.81 19.58 -2.40
CA SER A 145 4.19 18.80 -3.59
C SER A 145 4.67 19.68 -4.76
N ARG A 146 4.18 20.91 -4.83
CA ARG A 146 4.56 21.87 -5.89
C ARG A 146 5.82 22.68 -5.60
N GLN A 147 6.23 22.76 -4.34
CA GLN A 147 7.47 23.44 -3.96
C GLN A 147 8.74 22.66 -4.36
N TYR A 148 8.61 21.38 -4.65
CA TYR A 148 9.73 20.48 -4.99
C TYR A 148 9.79 20.11 -6.49
N LYS A 149 8.99 20.76 -7.34
CA LYS A 149 9.08 20.71 -8.80
C LYS A 149 9.88 21.88 -9.33
#